data_bb517e8a034d39d0160b4935d3210132
#
_entry.id   bb517e8a034d39d0160b4935d3210132
#
_cell.length_a   1.000
_cell.length_b   1.000
_cell.length_c   1.000
_cell.angle_alpha   90.00
_cell.angle_beta   90.00
_cell.angle_gamma   90.00
#
_symmetry.space_group_name_H-M   'P 1'
#
loop_
_entity.id
_entity.type
_entity.pdbx_description
1 polymer ?
#
loop_
_entity_poly.entity_id
_entity_poly.type
_entity_poly.pdbx_seq_one_letter_code
_entity_poly.pdbx_strand_id
1 'polypeptide(L)'
;STSALNGEFGLIIKDVSRRDLKDQGFQREAYDLWTQHGGLLAVRGDDLRDIAPEELVAWSNVFGDVEYTAQIAREDKMVKGFPILRIGNIKDGAGKPAAQLAIVPQLQNDADVRYNPETRRPVWHTDSTFRQNPPIGSVFHCKQAPTAGGETLFADTRTAYARLDAGTKAKL
;
A
#
# COMPACT_ATOMS: atom_id res chain seq x y z
N SER A 1 18.30 -8.66 6.78
CA SER A 1 18.25 -8.02 8.11
C SER A 1 16.91 -7.34 8.35
N THR A 2 16.44 -7.29 9.62
CA THR A 2 15.13 -6.68 9.99
C THR A 2 15.32 -5.50 10.93
N SER A 3 14.42 -4.52 10.87
CA SER A 3 14.35 -3.42 11.83
C SER A 3 12.92 -2.91 11.95
N ALA A 4 12.55 -2.35 13.12
CA ALA A 4 11.25 -1.69 13.29
C ALA A 4 11.10 -0.52 12.30
N LEU A 5 9.89 -0.29 11.82
CA LEU A 5 9.60 0.83 10.90
C LEU A 5 9.62 2.16 11.67
N ASN A 6 8.95 2.21 12.83
CA ASN A 6 8.83 3.40 13.67
C ASN A 6 8.81 3.10 15.18
N GLY A 7 9.13 1.88 15.60
CA GLY A 7 9.17 1.45 17.00
C GLY A 7 7.84 0.95 17.59
N GLU A 8 6.68 1.25 17.00
CA GLU A 8 5.38 0.82 17.53
C GLU A 8 4.74 -0.30 16.71
N PHE A 9 4.71 -0.18 15.38
CA PHE A 9 4.21 -1.22 14.49
C PHE A 9 4.90 -1.13 13.13
N GLY A 10 4.81 -2.23 12.36
CA GLY A 10 5.48 -2.35 11.07
C GLY A 10 6.94 -2.74 11.18
N LEU A 11 7.39 -3.44 10.18
CA LEU A 11 8.74 -3.99 10.09
C LEU A 11 9.35 -3.66 8.72
N ILE A 12 10.67 -3.45 8.71
CA ILE A 12 11.45 -3.35 7.48
C ILE A 12 12.34 -4.59 7.37
N ILE A 13 12.24 -5.31 6.25
CA ILE A 13 13.22 -6.31 5.85
C ILE A 13 14.14 -5.67 4.82
N LYS A 14 15.45 -5.68 5.08
CA LYS A 14 16.48 -5.09 4.21
C LYS A 14 17.29 -6.17 3.52
N ASP A 15 18.00 -5.76 2.48
CA ASP A 15 18.96 -6.60 1.75
C ASP A 15 18.28 -7.82 1.08
N VAL A 16 17.03 -7.62 0.61
CA VAL A 16 16.25 -8.65 -0.06
C VAL A 16 16.51 -8.59 -1.56
N SER A 17 16.76 -9.74 -2.15
CA SER A 17 16.93 -9.90 -3.59
C SER A 17 15.66 -10.41 -4.27
N ARG A 18 15.59 -10.28 -5.61
CA ARG A 18 14.52 -10.91 -6.42
C ARG A 18 14.49 -12.43 -6.25
N ARG A 19 15.63 -13.06 -5.93
CA ARG A 19 15.71 -14.50 -5.66
C ARG A 19 14.99 -14.85 -4.37
N ASP A 20 15.17 -14.02 -3.34
CA ASP A 20 14.53 -14.27 -2.03
C ASP A 20 13.01 -14.21 -2.13
N LEU A 21 12.44 -13.31 -2.98
CA LEU A 21 11.00 -13.26 -3.22
C LEU A 21 10.42 -14.56 -3.78
N LYS A 22 11.25 -15.43 -4.38
CA LYS A 22 10.85 -16.74 -4.94
C LYS A 22 11.13 -17.89 -3.99
N ASP A 23 11.87 -17.65 -2.90
CA ASP A 23 12.18 -18.66 -1.91
C ASP A 23 11.00 -18.91 -0.97
N GLN A 24 10.53 -20.14 -0.90
CA GLN A 24 9.36 -20.49 -0.10
C GLN A 24 9.57 -20.30 1.40
N GLY A 25 10.82 -20.45 1.88
CA GLY A 25 11.17 -20.22 3.29
C GLY A 25 11.01 -18.73 3.61
N PHE A 26 11.59 -17.87 2.78
CA PHE A 26 11.46 -16.43 2.91
C PHE A 26 10.02 -15.95 2.79
N GLN A 27 9.24 -16.53 1.86
CA GLN A 27 7.82 -16.19 1.71
C GLN A 27 7.02 -16.47 2.98
N ARG A 28 7.21 -17.64 3.62
CA ARG A 28 6.58 -17.98 4.89
C ARG A 28 7.01 -17.02 6.01
N GLU A 29 8.31 -16.78 6.12
CA GLU A 29 8.85 -15.83 7.10
C GLU A 29 8.25 -14.43 6.92
N ALA A 30 8.18 -13.92 5.69
CA ALA A 30 7.61 -12.62 5.38
C ALA A 30 6.11 -12.54 5.76
N TYR A 31 5.34 -13.58 5.49
CA TYR A 31 3.94 -13.66 5.90
C TYR A 31 3.79 -13.64 7.43
N ASP A 32 4.59 -14.42 8.14
CA ASP A 32 4.58 -14.47 9.59
C ASP A 32 4.96 -13.12 10.20
N LEU A 33 6.02 -12.49 9.69
CA LEU A 33 6.45 -11.16 10.11
C LEU A 33 5.38 -10.10 9.84
N TRP A 34 4.73 -10.14 8.69
CA TRP A 34 3.63 -9.23 8.37
C TRP A 34 2.48 -9.34 9.39
N THR A 35 2.06 -10.55 9.72
CA THR A 35 0.97 -10.77 10.67
C THR A 35 1.35 -10.40 12.10
N GLN A 36 2.58 -10.67 12.52
CA GLN A 36 3.08 -10.41 13.87
C GLN A 36 3.36 -8.91 14.13
N HIS A 37 3.70 -8.16 13.08
CA HIS A 37 4.10 -6.75 13.19
C HIS A 37 3.03 -5.76 12.71
N GLY A 38 1.77 -6.06 12.98
CA GLY A 38 0.70 -5.10 12.78
C GLY A 38 0.16 -5.00 11.35
N GLY A 39 0.50 -5.95 10.47
CA GLY A 39 0.02 -5.95 9.09
C GLY A 39 0.73 -4.92 8.20
N LEU A 40 1.91 -4.42 8.61
CA LEU A 40 2.72 -3.51 7.81
C LEU A 40 4.13 -4.04 7.66
N LEU A 41 4.52 -4.34 6.42
CA LEU A 41 5.84 -4.86 6.08
C LEU A 41 6.44 -4.06 4.93
N ALA A 42 7.62 -3.50 5.11
CA ALA A 42 8.40 -2.87 4.06
C ALA A 42 9.56 -3.78 3.66
N VAL A 43 9.61 -4.17 2.40
CA VAL A 43 10.69 -5.02 1.86
C VAL A 43 11.59 -4.15 0.99
N ARG A 44 12.90 -4.13 1.28
CA ARG A 44 13.88 -3.30 0.58
C ARG A 44 15.03 -4.13 0.02
N GLY A 45 15.37 -3.86 -1.23
CA GLY A 45 16.51 -4.44 -1.93
C GLY A 45 16.77 -3.68 -3.24
N ASP A 46 18.03 -3.65 -3.66
CA ASP A 46 18.48 -2.82 -4.77
C ASP A 46 17.91 -3.28 -6.13
N ASP A 47 17.71 -4.59 -6.30
CA ASP A 47 17.18 -5.18 -7.52
C ASP A 47 15.65 -5.28 -7.56
N LEU A 48 14.96 -4.90 -6.46
CA LEU A 48 13.50 -4.95 -6.37
C LEU A 48 12.82 -3.84 -7.15
N ARG A 49 13.51 -2.75 -7.45
CA ARG A 49 12.96 -1.62 -8.20
C ARG A 49 12.36 -2.03 -9.54
N ASP A 50 13.03 -2.95 -10.22
CA ASP A 50 12.71 -3.34 -11.60
C ASP A 50 12.18 -4.78 -11.69
N ILE A 51 11.50 -5.26 -10.64
CA ILE A 51 10.83 -6.57 -10.71
C ILE A 51 9.76 -6.55 -11.81
N ALA A 52 9.61 -7.69 -12.49
CA ALA A 52 8.62 -7.83 -13.52
C ALA A 52 7.19 -7.89 -12.95
N PRO A 53 6.16 -7.49 -13.71
CA PRO A 53 4.77 -7.57 -13.25
C PRO A 53 4.37 -8.95 -12.75
N GLU A 54 4.83 -10.01 -13.40
CA GLU A 54 4.60 -11.41 -13.02
C GLU A 54 5.18 -11.73 -11.64
N GLU A 55 6.37 -11.21 -11.36
CA GLU A 55 7.04 -11.41 -10.07
C GLU A 55 6.33 -10.66 -8.96
N LEU A 56 5.84 -9.45 -9.25
CA LEU A 56 5.04 -8.68 -8.28
C LEU A 56 3.72 -9.39 -7.95
N VAL A 57 3.04 -9.94 -8.95
CA VAL A 57 1.81 -10.73 -8.73
C VAL A 57 2.12 -11.99 -7.93
N ALA A 58 3.18 -12.72 -8.28
CA ALA A 58 3.58 -13.93 -7.56
C ALA A 58 3.92 -13.62 -6.09
N TRP A 59 4.64 -12.53 -5.84
CA TRP A 59 4.92 -12.05 -4.49
C TRP A 59 3.65 -11.65 -3.74
N SER A 60 2.72 -10.96 -4.40
CA SER A 60 1.45 -10.57 -3.78
C SER A 60 0.62 -11.77 -3.34
N ASN A 61 0.64 -12.87 -4.08
CA ASN A 61 -0.06 -14.12 -3.76
C ASN A 61 0.48 -14.83 -2.50
N VAL A 62 1.64 -14.44 -2.00
CA VAL A 62 2.14 -14.93 -0.70
C VAL A 62 1.22 -14.49 0.45
N PHE A 63 0.60 -13.34 0.32
CA PHE A 63 -0.26 -12.74 1.36
C PHE A 63 -1.74 -13.06 1.17
N GLY A 64 -2.14 -13.56 0.02
CA GLY A 64 -3.51 -13.93 -0.32
C GLY A 64 -3.75 -13.84 -1.82
N ASP A 65 -4.85 -14.38 -2.28
CA ASP A 65 -5.20 -14.38 -3.70
C ASP A 65 -5.31 -12.95 -4.23
N VAL A 66 -4.57 -12.64 -5.29
CA VAL A 66 -4.63 -11.33 -5.91
C VAL A 66 -5.97 -11.15 -6.62
N GLU A 67 -6.68 -10.10 -6.25
CA GLU A 67 -7.96 -9.77 -6.82
C GLU A 67 -7.82 -9.11 -8.21
N TYR A 68 -8.55 -9.63 -9.19
CA TYR A 68 -8.72 -8.97 -10.49
C TYR A 68 -9.86 -7.94 -10.42
N THR A 69 -9.51 -6.70 -10.12
CA THR A 69 -10.47 -5.61 -9.95
C THR A 69 -10.75 -4.86 -11.25
N ALA A 70 -11.22 -5.55 -12.28
CA ALA A 70 -11.69 -4.90 -13.51
C ALA A 70 -12.80 -3.84 -13.28
N GLN A 71 -13.45 -3.86 -12.11
CA GLN A 71 -14.55 -2.97 -11.78
C GLN A 71 -14.16 -1.67 -11.06
N ILE A 72 -12.94 -1.56 -10.53
CA ILE A 72 -12.54 -0.43 -9.66
C ILE A 72 -11.52 0.49 -10.30
N ALA A 73 -10.61 -0.05 -11.08
CA ALA A 73 -9.60 0.73 -11.76
C ALA A 73 -9.94 0.84 -13.26
N ARG A 74 -9.77 2.03 -13.78
CA ARG A 74 -9.85 2.22 -15.24
C ARG A 74 -8.78 1.38 -15.90
N GLU A 75 -9.14 0.59 -16.88
CA GLU A 75 -8.25 -0.35 -17.59
C GLU A 75 -7.01 0.37 -18.16
N ASP A 76 -7.17 1.61 -18.61
CA ASP A 76 -6.08 2.47 -19.10
C ASP A 76 -5.04 2.85 -18.03
N LYS A 77 -5.34 2.65 -16.75
CA LYS A 77 -4.45 2.88 -15.60
C LYS A 77 -3.79 1.60 -15.08
N MET A 78 -4.16 0.46 -15.62
CA MET A 78 -3.58 -0.83 -15.23
C MET A 78 -2.31 -1.12 -16.02
N VAL A 79 -1.46 -1.98 -15.47
CA VAL A 79 -0.42 -2.65 -16.26
C VAL A 79 -1.11 -3.68 -17.15
N LYS A 80 -0.89 -3.58 -18.48
CA LYS A 80 -1.58 -4.43 -19.45
C LYS A 80 -1.39 -5.92 -19.13
N GLY A 81 -2.49 -6.62 -18.96
CA GLY A 81 -2.50 -8.05 -18.68
C GLY A 81 -2.26 -8.44 -17.21
N PHE A 82 -2.15 -7.47 -16.31
CA PHE A 82 -1.89 -7.73 -14.89
C PHE A 82 -2.84 -6.95 -13.97
N PRO A 83 -3.20 -7.49 -12.80
CA PRO A 83 -4.02 -6.82 -11.79
C PRO A 83 -3.20 -5.79 -11.00
N ILE A 84 -2.48 -4.92 -11.70
CA ILE A 84 -1.58 -3.93 -11.11
C ILE A 84 -2.02 -2.54 -11.53
N LEU A 85 -2.48 -1.74 -10.58
CA LEU A 85 -2.82 -0.35 -10.79
C LEU A 85 -1.55 0.51 -10.77
N ARG A 86 -1.37 1.35 -11.78
CA ARG A 86 -0.31 2.35 -11.80
C ARG A 86 -0.78 3.60 -11.07
N ILE A 87 -0.01 4.03 -10.08
CA ILE A 87 -0.28 5.26 -9.30
C ILE A 87 0.90 6.21 -9.48
N GLY A 88 0.61 7.48 -9.75
CA GLY A 88 1.63 8.51 -9.91
C GLY A 88 1.28 9.58 -10.94
N ASN A 89 2.23 10.43 -11.23
CA ASN A 89 2.12 11.53 -12.20
C ASN A 89 2.65 11.15 -13.60
N ILE A 90 2.62 9.86 -13.93
CA ILE A 90 3.11 9.32 -15.20
C ILE A 90 2.21 9.81 -16.35
N LYS A 91 2.83 10.25 -17.43
CA LYS A 91 2.15 10.62 -18.67
C LYS A 91 2.58 9.69 -19.81
N ASP A 92 1.68 9.48 -20.76
CA ASP A 92 1.98 8.78 -22.02
C ASP A 92 2.72 9.71 -23.00
N GLY A 93 3.06 9.17 -24.18
CA GLY A 93 3.72 9.92 -25.24
C GLY A 93 2.89 11.08 -25.82
N ALA A 94 1.58 11.13 -25.56
CA ALA A 94 0.67 12.22 -25.92
C ALA A 94 0.44 13.22 -24.78
N GLY A 95 1.13 13.04 -23.65
CA GLY A 95 1.00 13.90 -22.46
C GLY A 95 -0.23 13.63 -21.59
N LYS A 96 -1.01 12.58 -21.89
CA LYS A 96 -2.18 12.20 -21.09
C LYS A 96 -1.74 11.39 -19.85
N PRO A 97 -2.46 11.53 -18.70
CA PRO A 97 -2.17 10.74 -17.53
C PRO A 97 -2.27 9.23 -17.82
N ALA A 98 -1.14 8.53 -17.71
CA ALA A 98 -1.03 7.08 -17.92
C ALA A 98 -1.08 6.27 -16.61
N ALA A 99 -1.28 6.95 -15.48
CA ALA A 99 -1.46 6.37 -14.17
C ALA A 99 -2.60 7.09 -13.44
N GLN A 100 -3.12 6.46 -12.38
CA GLN A 100 -4.00 7.16 -11.47
C GLN A 100 -3.17 8.16 -10.67
N LEU A 101 -3.56 9.43 -10.67
CA LEU A 101 -2.87 10.42 -9.86
C LEU A 101 -3.00 10.06 -8.38
N ALA A 102 -1.87 10.07 -7.69
CA ALA A 102 -1.89 10.09 -6.24
C ALA A 102 -2.56 11.39 -5.77
N ILE A 103 -3.28 11.30 -4.67
CA ILE A 103 -3.89 12.47 -4.07
C ILE A 103 -2.81 13.29 -3.40
N VAL A 104 -2.63 14.51 -3.87
CA VAL A 104 -1.69 15.47 -3.27
C VAL A 104 -2.48 16.64 -2.68
N PRO A 105 -2.17 17.05 -1.46
CA PRO A 105 -2.91 18.12 -0.77
C PRO A 105 -3.08 19.39 -1.59
N GLN A 106 -2.06 19.75 -2.34
CA GLN A 106 -2.03 20.98 -3.15
C GLN A 106 -2.95 20.94 -4.38
N LEU A 107 -3.36 19.74 -4.81
CA LEU A 107 -4.21 19.54 -5.99
C LEU A 107 -5.68 19.36 -5.63
N GLN A 108 -6.01 19.40 -4.34
CA GLN A 108 -7.35 19.10 -3.90
C GLN A 108 -8.16 20.36 -3.71
N ASN A 109 -9.35 20.32 -4.22
CA ASN A 109 -10.36 21.32 -3.96
C ASN A 109 -11.18 20.94 -2.71
N ASP A 110 -11.98 21.88 -2.25
CA ASP A 110 -12.80 21.71 -1.05
C ASP A 110 -13.90 20.61 -1.20
N ALA A 111 -14.12 20.14 -2.42
CA ALA A 111 -15.08 19.08 -2.72
C ALA A 111 -14.47 17.65 -2.60
N ASP A 112 -13.16 17.52 -2.40
CA ASP A 112 -12.56 16.20 -2.21
C ASP A 112 -12.82 15.67 -0.80
N VAL A 113 -13.74 14.72 -0.71
CA VAL A 113 -14.19 14.12 0.55
C VAL A 113 -13.09 13.38 1.34
N ARG A 114 -11.95 13.10 0.70
CA ARG A 114 -10.78 12.47 1.36
C ARG A 114 -9.89 13.46 2.09
N TYR A 115 -10.26 14.73 2.07
CA TYR A 115 -9.57 15.78 2.79
C TYR A 115 -10.52 16.47 3.74
N ASN A 116 -10.00 16.77 4.93
CA ASN A 116 -10.69 17.67 5.84
C ASN A 116 -10.51 19.10 5.30
N PRO A 117 -11.59 19.79 4.91
CA PRO A 117 -11.50 21.12 4.29
C PRO A 117 -10.94 22.19 5.24
N GLU A 118 -11.14 22.02 6.56
CA GLU A 118 -10.68 22.99 7.55
C GLU A 118 -9.18 22.89 7.81
N THR A 119 -8.67 21.67 7.95
CA THR A 119 -7.28 21.44 8.33
C THR A 119 -6.35 21.23 7.14
N ARG A 120 -6.91 20.99 5.96
CA ARG A 120 -6.16 20.61 4.74
C ARG A 120 -5.31 19.36 4.92
N ARG A 121 -5.69 18.47 5.82
CA ARG A 121 -4.99 17.21 6.10
C ARG A 121 -5.69 16.02 5.45
N PRO A 122 -4.95 14.99 5.03
CA PRO A 122 -5.54 13.75 4.56
C PRO A 122 -6.49 13.16 5.59
N VAL A 123 -7.62 12.64 5.14
CA VAL A 123 -8.54 11.89 5.98
C VAL A 123 -8.03 10.46 6.07
N TRP A 124 -7.86 9.97 7.29
CA TRP A 124 -7.54 8.57 7.54
C TRP A 124 -8.67 7.67 7.06
N HIS A 125 -8.34 6.65 6.32
CA HIS A 125 -9.31 5.69 5.78
C HIS A 125 -8.70 4.31 5.64
N THR A 126 -9.55 3.31 5.46
CA THR A 126 -9.19 1.99 4.97
C THR A 126 -9.81 1.81 3.59
N ASP A 127 -9.01 1.32 2.63
CA ASP A 127 -9.50 1.11 1.27
C ASP A 127 -10.54 -0.01 1.19
N SER A 128 -11.50 0.15 0.28
CA SER A 128 -12.46 -0.88 -0.11
C SER A 128 -13.37 -1.43 1.00
N THR A 129 -13.53 -0.73 2.11
CA THR A 129 -14.41 -1.14 3.23
C THR A 129 -15.89 -1.19 2.87
N PHE A 130 -16.29 -0.59 1.76
CA PHE A 130 -17.64 -0.65 1.21
C PHE A 130 -17.99 -1.98 0.53
N ARG A 131 -17.02 -2.88 0.38
CA ARG A 131 -17.23 -4.20 -0.23
C ARG A 131 -17.68 -5.22 0.80
N GLN A 132 -18.48 -6.19 0.35
CA GLN A 132 -18.87 -7.33 1.18
C GLN A 132 -17.66 -8.14 1.65
N ASN A 133 -16.70 -8.35 0.75
CA ASN A 133 -15.42 -8.99 1.05
C ASN A 133 -14.30 -7.99 0.74
N PRO A 134 -13.89 -7.17 1.71
CA PRO A 134 -12.78 -6.24 1.49
C PRO A 134 -11.46 -7.01 1.35
N PRO A 135 -10.48 -6.50 0.61
CA PRO A 135 -9.16 -7.10 0.54
C PRO A 135 -8.49 -7.09 1.92
N ILE A 136 -7.71 -8.14 2.19
CA ILE A 136 -6.96 -8.25 3.45
C ILE A 136 -5.76 -7.30 3.53
N GLY A 137 -5.32 -6.78 2.40
CA GLY A 137 -4.19 -5.86 2.31
C GLY A 137 -3.92 -5.43 0.87
N SER A 138 -2.89 -4.64 0.71
CA SER A 138 -2.40 -4.17 -0.59
C SER A 138 -0.88 -4.27 -0.65
N VAL A 139 -0.35 -4.64 -1.80
CA VAL A 139 1.10 -4.62 -2.05
C VAL A 139 1.42 -3.39 -2.91
N PHE A 140 2.26 -2.50 -2.38
CA PHE A 140 2.75 -1.33 -3.09
C PHE A 140 4.18 -1.58 -3.57
N HIS A 141 4.41 -1.38 -4.86
CA HIS A 141 5.73 -1.41 -5.44
C HIS A 141 6.15 0.01 -5.84
N CYS A 142 7.15 0.56 -5.16
CA CYS A 142 7.68 1.89 -5.44
C CYS A 142 8.79 1.80 -6.49
N LYS A 143 8.49 2.18 -7.73
CA LYS A 143 9.49 2.29 -8.81
C LYS A 143 10.32 3.56 -8.73
N GLN A 144 9.71 4.66 -8.33
CA GLN A 144 10.35 5.95 -8.23
C GLN A 144 9.70 6.76 -7.11
N ALA A 145 10.48 7.04 -6.08
CA ALA A 145 10.08 7.96 -5.03
C ALA A 145 10.37 9.41 -5.45
N PRO A 146 9.58 10.39 -5.00
CA PRO A 146 9.91 11.80 -5.13
C PRO A 146 11.15 12.12 -4.28
N THR A 147 11.83 13.23 -4.62
CA THR A 147 13.00 13.70 -3.85
C THR A 147 12.61 14.26 -2.49
N ALA A 148 11.37 14.72 -2.34
CA ALA A 148 10.82 15.20 -1.08
C ALA A 148 9.28 15.10 -1.10
N GLY A 149 8.67 14.80 0.04
CA GLY A 149 7.22 14.66 0.17
C GLY A 149 6.67 13.37 -0.46
N GLY A 150 5.35 13.25 -0.47
CA GLY A 150 4.66 12.11 -1.07
C GLY A 150 4.71 10.84 -0.21
N GLU A 151 4.98 10.96 1.07
CA GLU A 151 4.98 9.85 2.01
C GLU A 151 3.59 9.25 2.16
N THR A 152 3.52 7.92 2.22
CA THR A 152 2.31 7.21 2.63
C THR A 152 2.37 7.00 4.14
N LEU A 153 1.38 7.53 4.84
CA LEU A 153 1.26 7.40 6.29
C LEU A 153 0.33 6.26 6.64
N PHE A 154 0.68 5.53 7.68
CA PHE A 154 -0.11 4.40 8.18
C PHE A 154 -0.45 4.63 9.66
N ALA A 155 -1.63 4.15 10.09
CA ALA A 155 -2.05 4.15 11.48
C ALA A 155 -2.52 2.75 11.88
N ASP A 156 -2.06 2.25 13.02
CA ASP A 156 -2.53 0.99 13.60
C ASP A 156 -3.82 1.22 14.38
N THR A 157 -4.94 0.84 13.77
CA THR A 157 -6.27 0.99 14.39
C THR A 157 -6.47 0.08 15.61
N ARG A 158 -5.74 -1.02 15.73
CA ARG A 158 -5.80 -1.91 16.91
C ARG A 158 -5.21 -1.21 18.13
N THR A 159 -4.02 -0.61 17.96
CA THR A 159 -3.39 0.20 19.02
C THR A 159 -4.23 1.44 19.34
N ALA A 160 -4.78 2.10 18.31
CA ALA A 160 -5.68 3.23 18.51
C ALA A 160 -6.90 2.84 19.37
N TYR A 161 -7.56 1.72 19.02
CA TYR A 161 -8.68 1.19 19.82
C TYR A 161 -8.25 0.80 21.22
N ALA A 162 -7.10 0.14 21.39
CA ALA A 162 -6.60 -0.25 22.72
C ALA A 162 -6.41 0.94 23.67
N ARG A 163 -6.02 2.10 23.13
CA ARG A 163 -5.79 3.34 23.88
C ARG A 163 -7.08 4.11 24.25
N LEU A 164 -8.23 3.73 23.71
CA LEU A 164 -9.50 4.35 24.06
C LEU A 164 -9.87 4.01 25.52
N ASP A 165 -10.49 4.96 26.21
CA ASP A 165 -11.07 4.73 27.53
C ASP A 165 -12.29 3.78 27.46
N ALA A 166 -12.65 3.21 28.62
CA ALA A 166 -13.73 2.23 28.69
C ALA A 166 -15.09 2.82 28.28
N GLY A 167 -15.34 4.11 28.57
CA GLY A 167 -16.58 4.78 28.20
C GLY A 167 -16.73 4.97 26.70
N THR A 168 -15.62 5.29 26.03
CA THR A 168 -15.59 5.38 24.55
C THR A 168 -15.74 4.01 23.90
N LYS A 169 -15.03 2.99 24.40
CA LYS A 169 -15.16 1.60 23.90
C LYS A 169 -16.58 1.06 24.03
N ALA A 170 -17.30 1.41 25.09
CA ALA A 170 -18.68 0.96 25.29
C ALA A 170 -19.69 1.59 24.33
N LYS A 171 -19.32 2.63 23.59
CA LYS A 171 -20.17 3.32 22.60
C LYS A 171 -19.93 2.85 21.17
N LEU A 172 -18.87 2.08 20.92
CA LEU A 172 -18.50 1.52 19.63
C LEU A 172 -19.07 0.11 19.48
#